data_c1d2b0680f08f8c9cef8ed70c313f14a
#
_entry.id   c1d2b0680f08f8c9cef8ed70c313f14a
#
_cell.length_a   1.000
_cell.length_b   1.000
_cell.length_c   1.000
_cell.angle_alpha   90.00
_cell.angle_beta   90.00
_cell.angle_gamma   90.00
#
_symmetry.space_group_name_H-M   'P 1'
#
loop_
_entity.id
_entity.type
_entity.pdbx_description
1 polymer ?
#
loop_
_entity_poly.entity_id
_entity_poly.type
_entity_poly.pdbx_seq_one_letter_code
_entity_poly.pdbx_strand_id
1 'polypeptide(L)'
;MAKVIGIDLGTTNSCVAVMDGKEAKVIENSEGGRTTPSMVAFSDTKEKLVGQSAKRQAVTNSENTLFAIKRLIGRTFEDEAVKSDSGLVPYKIVKGDNGDAWVEARGDKYSPSQISAFILQKMKETAESYLGDTVTQAVITVPAYFNDAQRQATKDAGKIAGLEVLRIINEPTAAALAYGLDKKKTGTVAVYDLGGGTFDISILEIGDGVFEVKSTNGDTFLGGEDFDNAIVDYLVSEFKKDNGICLLYTSPSPRDAHESRMPSSA
;
A
#
# COMPACT_ATOMS: atom_id res chain seq x y z
N MET A 1 26.64 -13.49 7.86
CA MET A 1 26.06 -12.24 8.41
C MET A 1 24.58 -12.26 8.08
N ALA A 2 23.71 -11.79 9.00
CA ALA A 2 22.30 -11.66 8.71
C ALA A 2 22.09 -10.74 7.50
N LYS A 3 21.23 -11.17 6.57
CA LYS A 3 20.89 -10.38 5.38
C LYS A 3 19.84 -9.34 5.79
N VAL A 4 20.14 -8.07 5.53
CA VAL A 4 19.22 -6.95 5.76
C VAL A 4 18.59 -6.57 4.43
N ILE A 5 17.29 -6.41 4.39
CA ILE A 5 16.54 -5.94 3.22
C ILE A 5 15.94 -4.56 3.47
N GLY A 6 15.80 -3.78 2.41
CA GLY A 6 15.01 -2.55 2.41
C GLY A 6 13.63 -2.83 1.84
N ILE A 7 12.58 -2.41 2.53
CA ILE A 7 11.20 -2.55 2.05
C ILE A 7 10.55 -1.18 2.01
N ASP A 8 10.03 -0.84 0.84
CA ASP A 8 9.07 0.23 0.68
C ASP A 8 7.66 -0.38 0.76
N LEU A 9 6.97 -0.13 1.88
CA LEU A 9 5.61 -0.62 2.12
C LEU A 9 4.61 0.44 1.65
N GLY A 10 4.37 0.50 0.35
CA GLY A 10 3.50 1.51 -0.26
C GLY A 10 2.01 1.24 -0.08
N THR A 11 1.19 2.28 -0.25
CA THR A 11 -0.28 2.19 -0.16
C THR A 11 -0.86 1.31 -1.28
N THR A 12 -0.37 1.49 -2.51
CA THR A 12 -0.83 0.75 -3.69
C THR A 12 0.12 -0.38 -4.07
N ASN A 13 1.43 -0.11 -4.06
CA ASN A 13 2.45 -1.09 -4.41
C ASN A 13 3.59 -1.06 -3.40
N SER A 14 4.17 -2.22 -3.15
CA SER A 14 5.37 -2.38 -2.31
C SER A 14 6.54 -2.90 -3.14
N CYS A 15 7.76 -2.58 -2.73
CA CYS A 15 8.95 -3.13 -3.34
C CYS A 15 9.98 -3.53 -2.28
N VAL A 16 10.91 -4.40 -2.68
CA VAL A 16 12.00 -4.87 -1.83
C VAL A 16 13.33 -4.71 -2.56
N ALA A 17 14.34 -4.30 -1.81
CA ALA A 17 15.70 -4.13 -2.30
C ALA A 17 16.72 -4.80 -1.36
N VAL A 18 17.83 -5.19 -1.94
CA VAL A 18 19.00 -5.73 -1.24
C VAL A 18 20.24 -4.94 -1.61
N MET A 19 21.27 -5.04 -0.79
CA MET A 19 22.61 -4.57 -1.16
C MET A 19 23.32 -5.62 -2.02
N ASP A 20 23.68 -5.24 -3.23
CA ASP A 20 24.54 -6.02 -4.13
C ASP A 20 25.91 -5.32 -4.19
N GLY A 21 26.86 -5.79 -3.37
CA GLY A 21 28.10 -5.08 -3.12
C GLY A 21 27.87 -3.75 -2.41
N LYS A 22 28.11 -2.63 -3.12
CA LYS A 22 27.92 -1.25 -2.61
C LYS A 22 26.67 -0.55 -3.16
N GLU A 23 25.91 -1.21 -4.01
CA GLU A 23 24.74 -0.64 -4.67
C GLU A 23 23.46 -1.29 -4.15
N ALA A 24 22.41 -0.48 -4.00
CA ALA A 24 21.09 -0.98 -3.70
C ALA A 24 20.43 -1.49 -4.99
N LYS A 25 19.89 -2.70 -4.95
CA LYS A 25 19.22 -3.34 -6.08
C LYS A 25 17.79 -3.70 -5.71
N VAL A 26 16.82 -3.15 -6.43
CA VAL A 26 15.42 -3.58 -6.34
C VAL A 26 15.29 -4.95 -6.99
N ILE A 27 14.63 -5.88 -6.30
CA ILE A 27 14.50 -7.28 -6.72
C ILE A 27 13.18 -7.48 -7.47
N GLU A 28 13.21 -8.30 -8.49
CA GLU A 28 12.01 -8.76 -9.19
C GLU A 28 11.30 -9.85 -8.38
N ASN A 29 9.98 -9.77 -8.31
CA ASN A 29 9.15 -10.80 -7.70
C ASN A 29 9.01 -12.03 -8.62
N SER A 30 8.32 -13.07 -8.15
CA SER A 30 8.10 -14.32 -8.91
C SER A 30 7.32 -14.14 -10.22
N GLU A 31 6.70 -12.96 -10.42
CA GLU A 31 5.94 -12.61 -11.62
C GLU A 31 6.72 -11.67 -12.56
N GLY A 32 8.00 -11.42 -12.28
CA GLY A 32 8.90 -10.58 -13.06
C GLY A 32 8.70 -9.07 -12.84
N GLY A 33 7.87 -8.68 -11.88
CA GLY A 33 7.64 -7.28 -11.53
C GLY A 33 8.61 -6.80 -10.45
N ARG A 34 9.04 -5.54 -10.52
CA ARG A 34 9.85 -4.90 -9.47
C ARG A 34 9.02 -4.34 -8.33
N THR A 35 7.72 -4.26 -8.53
CA THR A 35 6.74 -3.88 -7.51
C THR A 35 5.71 -4.98 -7.36
N THR A 36 5.16 -5.11 -6.16
CA THR A 36 4.11 -6.06 -5.81
C THR A 36 2.91 -5.27 -5.31
N PRO A 37 1.70 -5.49 -5.84
CA PRO A 37 0.50 -4.84 -5.33
C PRO A 37 0.36 -5.03 -3.81
N SER A 38 0.09 -3.96 -3.08
CA SER A 38 -0.16 -4.00 -1.63
C SER A 38 -1.59 -4.48 -1.35
N MET A 39 -1.92 -5.64 -1.86
CA MET A 39 -3.25 -6.25 -1.82
C MET A 39 -3.21 -7.64 -1.20
N VAL A 40 -4.22 -7.94 -0.37
CA VAL A 40 -4.40 -9.25 0.26
C VAL A 40 -5.86 -9.69 0.04
N ALA A 41 -6.07 -10.90 -0.42
CA ALA A 41 -7.40 -11.46 -0.59
C ALA A 41 -7.54 -12.81 0.10
N PHE A 42 -8.76 -13.14 0.47
CA PHE A 42 -9.12 -14.43 1.05
C PHE A 42 -10.11 -15.13 0.13
N SER A 43 -9.73 -16.33 -0.36
CA SER A 43 -10.57 -17.15 -1.21
C SER A 43 -11.77 -17.75 -0.43
N ASP A 44 -12.67 -18.43 -1.13
CA ASP A 44 -13.79 -19.15 -0.50
C ASP A 44 -13.32 -20.25 0.46
N THR A 45 -12.14 -20.81 0.21
CA THR A 45 -11.49 -21.79 1.10
C THR A 45 -10.66 -21.15 2.20
N LYS A 46 -10.75 -19.81 2.37
CA LYS A 46 -9.93 -19.01 3.29
C LYS A 46 -8.42 -19.06 2.97
N GLU A 47 -8.04 -19.46 1.77
CA GLU A 47 -6.67 -19.35 1.31
C GLU A 47 -6.29 -17.88 1.15
N LYS A 48 -5.13 -17.51 1.66
CA LYS A 48 -4.59 -16.16 1.58
C LYS A 48 -3.83 -15.95 0.28
N LEU A 49 -4.26 -14.96 -0.51
CA LEU A 49 -3.61 -14.50 -1.72
C LEU A 49 -2.97 -13.13 -1.45
N VAL A 50 -1.76 -12.90 -1.95
CA VAL A 50 -1.02 -11.64 -1.73
C VAL A 50 -0.43 -11.15 -3.04
N GLY A 51 -0.49 -9.84 -3.26
CA GLY A 51 0.09 -9.19 -4.43
C GLY A 51 -0.75 -9.37 -5.69
N GLN A 52 -0.12 -9.75 -6.78
CA GLN A 52 -0.77 -9.86 -8.09
C GLN A 52 -1.89 -10.91 -8.14
N SER A 53 -1.75 -12.00 -7.39
CA SER A 53 -2.81 -13.02 -7.28
C SER A 53 -4.07 -12.46 -6.60
N ALA A 54 -3.90 -11.63 -5.55
CA ALA A 54 -5.01 -10.91 -4.92
C ALA A 54 -5.62 -9.89 -5.89
N LYS A 55 -4.81 -9.14 -6.62
CA LYS A 55 -5.27 -8.13 -7.58
C LYS A 55 -6.11 -8.74 -8.71
N ARG A 56 -5.69 -9.90 -9.25
CA ARG A 56 -6.39 -10.55 -10.38
C ARG A 56 -7.82 -10.95 -10.08
N GLN A 57 -8.13 -11.28 -8.85
CA GLN A 57 -9.48 -11.71 -8.44
C GLN A 57 -10.28 -10.61 -7.74
N ALA A 58 -9.74 -9.39 -7.62
CA ALA A 58 -10.34 -8.28 -6.88
C ALA A 58 -11.76 -7.93 -7.36
N VAL A 59 -12.00 -7.97 -8.67
CA VAL A 59 -13.31 -7.66 -9.25
C VAL A 59 -14.38 -8.69 -8.84
N THR A 60 -14.01 -9.97 -8.81
CA THR A 60 -14.96 -11.08 -8.50
C THR A 60 -15.11 -11.36 -7.01
N ASN A 61 -14.19 -10.85 -6.17
CA ASN A 61 -14.16 -11.07 -4.73
C ASN A 61 -13.82 -9.77 -3.98
N SER A 62 -14.47 -8.69 -4.36
CA SER A 62 -14.14 -7.33 -3.89
C SER A 62 -14.28 -7.17 -2.38
N GLU A 63 -15.31 -7.74 -1.75
CA GLU A 63 -15.55 -7.65 -0.30
C GLU A 63 -14.48 -8.34 0.56
N ASN A 64 -13.74 -9.30 -0.02
CA ASN A 64 -12.69 -10.03 0.69
C ASN A 64 -11.30 -9.77 0.11
N THR A 65 -11.17 -8.71 -0.68
CA THR A 65 -9.90 -8.21 -1.23
C THR A 65 -9.57 -6.87 -0.58
N LEU A 66 -8.54 -6.89 0.22
CA LEU A 66 -8.11 -5.78 1.06
C LEU A 66 -6.98 -5.02 0.37
N PHE A 67 -7.13 -3.72 0.20
CA PHE A 67 -6.14 -2.80 -0.39
C PHE A 67 -6.14 -1.47 0.36
N ALA A 68 -5.17 -0.60 0.10
CA ALA A 68 -5.00 0.69 0.75
C ALA A 68 -4.93 0.62 2.30
N ILE A 69 -4.59 -0.54 2.86
CA ILE A 69 -4.58 -0.81 4.30
C ILE A 69 -3.64 0.12 5.07
N LYS A 70 -2.61 0.64 4.40
CA LYS A 70 -1.70 1.63 5.00
C LYS A 70 -2.41 2.88 5.50
N ARG A 71 -3.56 3.25 4.92
CA ARG A 71 -4.40 4.37 5.38
C ARG A 71 -5.00 4.13 6.76
N LEU A 72 -5.24 2.87 7.13
CA LEU A 72 -5.85 2.47 8.41
C LEU A 72 -4.83 2.17 9.51
N ILE A 73 -3.54 1.98 9.16
CA ILE A 73 -2.53 1.53 10.12
C ILE A 73 -2.34 2.56 11.24
N GLY A 74 -2.40 2.09 12.49
CA GLY A 74 -2.25 2.92 13.68
C GLY A 74 -3.35 3.97 13.90
N ARG A 75 -4.54 3.80 13.27
CA ARG A 75 -5.69 4.69 13.43
C ARG A 75 -6.78 4.05 14.27
N THR A 76 -7.52 4.90 14.99
CA THR A 76 -8.72 4.48 15.70
C THR A 76 -9.92 4.39 14.75
N PHE A 77 -10.90 3.57 15.07
CA PHE A 77 -12.13 3.42 14.28
C PHE A 77 -12.94 4.72 14.16
N GLU A 78 -12.81 5.61 15.15
CA GLU A 78 -13.54 6.88 15.18
C GLU A 78 -12.88 8.00 14.40
N ASP A 79 -11.65 7.80 13.88
CA ASP A 79 -10.94 8.81 13.08
C ASP A 79 -11.76 9.22 11.85
N GLU A 80 -11.79 10.51 11.53
CA GLU A 80 -12.51 11.04 10.37
C GLU A 80 -11.97 10.46 9.05
N ALA A 81 -10.66 10.25 8.95
CA ALA A 81 -10.06 9.62 7.78
C ALA A 81 -10.55 8.19 7.59
N VAL A 82 -10.74 7.42 8.68
CA VAL A 82 -11.29 6.06 8.63
C VAL A 82 -12.75 6.06 8.19
N LYS A 83 -13.54 7.03 8.64
CA LYS A 83 -14.94 7.20 8.22
C LYS A 83 -15.04 7.52 6.73
N SER A 84 -14.14 8.35 6.23
CA SER A 84 -14.06 8.66 4.80
C SER A 84 -13.71 7.43 3.97
N ASP A 85 -12.69 6.66 4.40
CA ASP A 85 -12.26 5.42 3.73
C ASP A 85 -13.39 4.38 3.69
N SER A 86 -14.22 4.27 4.74
CA SER A 86 -15.32 3.31 4.82
C SER A 86 -16.36 3.45 3.69
N GLY A 87 -16.50 4.64 3.12
CA GLY A 87 -17.38 4.91 1.96
C GLY A 87 -16.73 4.62 0.60
N LEU A 88 -15.41 4.40 0.57
CA LEU A 88 -14.64 4.29 -0.68
C LEU A 88 -14.16 2.87 -0.98
N VAL A 89 -14.17 1.98 0.01
CA VAL A 89 -13.69 0.61 -0.14
C VAL A 89 -14.85 -0.40 -0.14
N PRO A 90 -14.77 -1.50 -0.92
CA PRO A 90 -15.82 -2.51 -0.98
C PRO A 90 -15.84 -3.47 0.22
N TYR A 91 -14.73 -3.55 0.96
CA TYR A 91 -14.62 -4.39 2.15
C TYR A 91 -15.05 -3.64 3.42
N LYS A 92 -15.37 -4.36 4.47
CA LYS A 92 -15.83 -3.74 5.72
C LYS A 92 -14.68 -3.29 6.59
N ILE A 93 -14.74 -2.04 7.05
CA ILE A 93 -13.93 -1.53 8.15
C ILE A 93 -14.74 -1.67 9.43
N VAL A 94 -14.16 -2.29 10.44
CA VAL A 94 -14.85 -2.63 11.69
C VAL A 94 -14.05 -2.16 12.90
N LYS A 95 -14.73 -1.96 14.02
CA LYS A 95 -14.05 -1.63 15.29
C LYS A 95 -13.38 -2.87 15.85
N GLY A 96 -12.09 -2.77 16.10
CA GLY A 96 -11.32 -3.77 16.84
C GLY A 96 -11.59 -3.72 18.34
N ASP A 97 -11.21 -4.78 19.06
CA ASP A 97 -11.44 -4.88 20.51
C ASP A 97 -10.67 -3.82 21.31
N ASN A 98 -9.58 -3.30 20.76
CA ASN A 98 -8.78 -2.22 21.31
C ASN A 98 -9.24 -0.82 20.86
N GLY A 99 -10.32 -0.72 20.07
CA GLY A 99 -10.85 0.53 19.54
C GLY A 99 -10.23 1.01 18.22
N ASP A 100 -9.24 0.30 17.69
CA ASP A 100 -8.61 0.62 16.41
C ASP A 100 -9.51 0.25 15.22
N ALA A 101 -9.19 0.83 14.06
CA ALA A 101 -9.79 0.46 12.79
C ALA A 101 -9.23 -0.89 12.33
N TRP A 102 -10.09 -1.90 12.29
CA TRP A 102 -9.79 -3.23 11.76
C TRP A 102 -10.57 -3.46 10.47
N VAL A 103 -10.26 -4.53 9.77
CA VAL A 103 -10.97 -4.93 8.54
C VAL A 103 -11.55 -6.32 8.69
N GLU A 104 -12.64 -6.60 7.97
CA GLU A 104 -13.27 -7.91 7.97
C GLU A 104 -13.14 -8.56 6.58
N ALA A 105 -12.74 -9.82 6.54
CA ALA A 105 -12.76 -10.64 5.34
C ALA A 105 -13.18 -12.07 5.71
N ARG A 106 -14.11 -12.67 4.96
CA ARG A 106 -14.64 -14.02 5.21
C ARG A 106 -15.14 -14.25 6.64
N GLY A 107 -15.66 -13.19 7.28
CA GLY A 107 -16.17 -13.22 8.66
C GLY A 107 -15.10 -13.18 9.74
N ASP A 108 -13.82 -13.15 9.38
CA ASP A 108 -12.72 -12.99 10.31
C ASP A 108 -12.24 -11.53 10.33
N LYS A 109 -11.84 -11.05 11.50
CA LYS A 109 -11.34 -9.67 11.70
C LYS A 109 -9.83 -9.65 11.71
N TYR A 110 -9.25 -8.67 11.03
CA TYR A 110 -7.81 -8.48 10.92
C TYR A 110 -7.43 -7.05 11.27
N SER A 111 -6.38 -6.88 12.05
CA SER A 111 -5.77 -5.54 12.22
C SER A 111 -5.01 -5.13 10.95
N PRO A 112 -4.87 -3.83 10.66
CA PRO A 112 -4.05 -3.34 9.57
C PRO A 112 -2.60 -3.85 9.62
N SER A 113 -2.04 -4.00 10.82
CA SER A 113 -0.70 -4.58 11.01
C SER A 113 -0.61 -6.04 10.59
N GLN A 114 -1.66 -6.86 10.81
CA GLN A 114 -1.70 -8.24 10.33
C GLN A 114 -1.76 -8.31 8.80
N ILE A 115 -2.59 -7.49 8.16
CA ILE A 115 -2.66 -7.44 6.69
C ILE A 115 -1.35 -6.92 6.09
N SER A 116 -0.77 -5.88 6.66
CA SER A 116 0.55 -5.38 6.26
C SER A 116 1.64 -6.43 6.43
N ALA A 117 1.56 -7.25 7.49
CA ALA A 117 2.50 -8.35 7.70
C ALA A 117 2.45 -9.40 6.58
N PHE A 118 1.29 -9.67 5.99
CA PHE A 118 1.20 -10.59 4.84
C PHE A 118 1.93 -10.04 3.60
N ILE A 119 1.85 -8.73 3.39
CA ILE A 119 2.61 -8.05 2.32
C ILE A 119 4.11 -8.13 2.63
N LEU A 120 4.52 -7.84 3.87
CA LEU A 120 5.91 -7.93 4.29
C LEU A 120 6.47 -9.36 4.21
N GLN A 121 5.67 -10.38 4.50
CA GLN A 121 6.03 -11.79 4.29
C GLN A 121 6.30 -12.06 2.81
N LYS A 122 5.48 -11.55 1.91
CA LYS A 122 5.69 -11.68 0.46
C LYS A 122 6.99 -10.99 0.01
N MET A 123 7.31 -9.82 0.58
CA MET A 123 8.58 -9.13 0.31
C MET A 123 9.78 -9.94 0.82
N LYS A 124 9.66 -10.52 2.02
CA LYS A 124 10.66 -11.41 2.60
C LYS A 124 10.89 -12.64 1.72
N GLU A 125 9.82 -13.36 1.32
CA GLU A 125 9.89 -14.52 0.44
C GLU A 125 10.55 -14.19 -0.90
N THR A 126 10.23 -13.02 -1.49
CA THR A 126 10.87 -12.52 -2.71
C THR A 126 12.38 -12.35 -2.52
N ALA A 127 12.78 -11.76 -1.40
CA ALA A 127 14.19 -11.54 -1.08
C ALA A 127 14.92 -12.87 -0.81
N GLU A 128 14.33 -13.78 -0.06
CA GLU A 128 14.89 -15.10 0.23
C GLU A 128 15.07 -15.93 -1.03
N SER A 129 14.09 -15.91 -1.93
CA SER A 129 14.17 -16.57 -3.24
C SER A 129 15.31 -16.02 -4.09
N TYR A 130 15.50 -14.69 -4.10
CA TYR A 130 16.57 -14.06 -4.86
C TYR A 130 17.95 -14.32 -4.27
N LEU A 131 18.07 -14.25 -2.92
CA LEU A 131 19.35 -14.38 -2.21
C LEU A 131 19.77 -15.83 -2.01
N GLY A 132 18.83 -16.79 -2.11
CA GLY A 132 19.06 -18.21 -1.76
C GLY A 132 19.38 -18.40 -0.28
N ASP A 133 18.96 -17.49 0.60
CA ASP A 133 19.30 -17.47 2.02
C ASP A 133 18.15 -16.87 2.85
N THR A 134 18.11 -17.21 4.14
CA THR A 134 17.07 -16.70 5.04
C THR A 134 17.28 -15.22 5.35
N VAL A 135 16.19 -14.46 5.34
CA VAL A 135 16.15 -13.04 5.68
C VAL A 135 15.44 -12.84 7.01
N THR A 136 16.11 -12.19 7.95
CA THR A 136 15.59 -11.95 9.30
C THR A 136 15.50 -10.48 9.68
N GLN A 137 16.12 -9.58 8.91
CA GLN A 137 16.25 -8.17 9.27
C GLN A 137 15.77 -7.28 8.11
N ALA A 138 15.09 -6.18 8.45
CA ALA A 138 14.60 -5.22 7.48
C ALA A 138 14.72 -3.76 7.97
N VAL A 139 14.84 -2.87 6.99
CA VAL A 139 14.54 -1.44 7.13
C VAL A 139 13.26 -1.18 6.33
N ILE A 140 12.28 -0.51 6.93
CA ILE A 140 10.97 -0.28 6.32
C ILE A 140 10.72 1.23 6.23
N THR A 141 10.16 1.70 5.11
CA THR A 141 9.81 3.11 4.92
C THR A 141 8.38 3.41 5.38
N VAL A 142 8.17 4.66 5.81
CA VAL A 142 6.85 5.20 6.15
C VAL A 142 6.77 6.66 5.70
N PRO A 143 5.57 7.20 5.44
CA PRO A 143 5.39 8.63 5.18
C PRO A 143 5.96 9.49 6.31
N ALA A 144 6.48 10.67 5.96
CA ALA A 144 7.09 11.57 6.95
C ALA A 144 6.10 12.07 8.02
N TYR A 145 4.80 12.17 7.65
CA TYR A 145 3.73 12.60 8.56
C TYR A 145 3.21 11.52 9.51
N PHE A 146 3.66 10.25 9.36
CA PHE A 146 3.23 9.19 10.27
C PHE A 146 3.60 9.53 11.72
N ASN A 147 2.61 9.42 12.60
CA ASN A 147 2.79 9.56 14.05
C ASN A 147 3.43 8.29 14.67
N ASP A 148 3.73 8.37 15.95
CA ASP A 148 4.40 7.27 16.67
C ASP A 148 3.56 5.98 16.67
N ALA A 149 2.23 6.07 16.79
CA ALA A 149 1.34 4.91 16.76
C ALA A 149 1.40 4.20 15.39
N GLN A 150 1.39 4.95 14.29
CA GLN A 150 1.49 4.42 12.93
C GLN A 150 2.88 3.80 12.66
N ARG A 151 3.95 4.44 13.15
CA ARG A 151 5.32 3.90 13.06
C ARG A 151 5.46 2.61 13.87
N GLN A 152 4.91 2.57 15.08
CA GLN A 152 4.94 1.38 15.92
C GLN A 152 4.12 0.24 15.27
N ALA A 153 2.91 0.52 14.77
CA ALA A 153 2.08 -0.46 14.10
C ALA A 153 2.75 -1.03 12.83
N THR A 154 3.52 -0.21 12.09
CA THR A 154 4.35 -0.69 10.96
C THR A 154 5.50 -1.58 11.45
N LYS A 155 6.14 -1.24 12.56
CA LYS A 155 7.18 -2.07 13.17
C LYS A 155 6.62 -3.40 13.66
N ASP A 156 5.43 -3.39 14.25
CA ASP A 156 4.73 -4.59 14.70
C ASP A 156 4.34 -5.49 13.51
N ALA A 157 3.91 -4.90 12.39
CA ALA A 157 3.68 -5.65 11.16
C ALA A 157 4.95 -6.40 10.69
N GLY A 158 6.10 -5.74 10.73
CA GLY A 158 7.40 -6.38 10.45
C GLY A 158 7.69 -7.55 11.39
N LYS A 159 7.45 -7.38 12.68
CA LYS A 159 7.63 -8.43 13.68
C LYS A 159 6.69 -9.62 13.43
N ILE A 160 5.42 -9.37 13.11
CA ILE A 160 4.45 -10.42 12.75
C ILE A 160 4.90 -11.16 11.49
N ALA A 161 5.52 -10.47 10.54
CA ALA A 161 6.10 -11.06 9.32
C ALA A 161 7.39 -11.88 9.59
N GLY A 162 7.87 -11.94 10.84
CA GLY A 162 9.11 -12.63 11.21
C GLY A 162 10.37 -11.85 10.80
N LEU A 163 10.29 -10.52 10.80
CA LEU A 163 11.39 -9.61 10.53
C LEU A 163 11.73 -8.79 11.79
N GLU A 164 13.01 -8.73 12.11
CA GLU A 164 13.56 -7.72 13.01
C GLU A 164 13.66 -6.40 12.27
N VAL A 165 12.80 -5.42 12.61
CA VAL A 165 12.82 -4.11 11.99
C VAL A 165 13.89 -3.25 12.64
N LEU A 166 15.01 -3.12 11.97
CA LEU A 166 16.18 -2.37 12.47
C LEU A 166 15.91 -0.88 12.53
N ARG A 167 15.20 -0.35 11.51
CA ARG A 167 14.82 1.06 11.42
C ARG A 167 13.52 1.24 10.65
N ILE A 168 12.78 2.26 11.06
CA ILE A 168 11.74 2.90 10.27
C ILE A 168 12.32 4.22 9.73
N ILE A 169 12.26 4.42 8.42
CA ILE A 169 12.82 5.59 7.73
C ILE A 169 11.69 6.33 7.00
N ASN A 170 11.74 7.66 6.97
CA ASN A 170 10.79 8.44 6.18
C ASN A 170 11.00 8.23 4.68
N GLU A 171 9.93 8.02 3.94
CA GLU A 171 9.93 7.83 2.47
C GLU A 171 10.70 8.95 1.74
N PRO A 172 10.45 10.24 2.00
CA PRO A 172 11.20 11.30 1.33
C PRO A 172 12.70 11.28 1.68
N THR A 173 13.08 10.85 2.89
CA THR A 173 14.49 10.68 3.25
C THR A 173 15.13 9.53 2.48
N ALA A 174 14.42 8.40 2.35
CA ALA A 174 14.89 7.25 1.58
C ALA A 174 15.05 7.62 0.08
N ALA A 175 14.10 8.36 -0.48
CA ALA A 175 14.17 8.85 -1.86
C ALA A 175 15.37 9.79 -2.07
N ALA A 176 15.60 10.73 -1.15
CA ALA A 176 16.73 11.65 -1.20
C ALA A 176 18.08 10.91 -1.12
N LEU A 177 18.18 9.89 -0.25
CA LEU A 177 19.35 9.03 -0.15
C LEU A 177 19.59 8.22 -1.44
N ALA A 178 18.54 7.63 -2.00
CA ALA A 178 18.63 6.85 -3.24
C ALA A 178 19.07 7.72 -4.44
N TYR A 179 18.69 8.99 -4.45
CA TYR A 179 19.12 9.95 -5.47
C TYR A 179 20.59 10.41 -5.27
N GLY A 180 21.24 10.04 -4.16
CA GLY A 180 22.62 10.37 -3.86
C GLY A 180 22.81 11.78 -3.30
N LEU A 181 21.80 12.34 -2.64
CA LEU A 181 21.87 13.67 -2.03
C LEU A 181 22.73 13.69 -0.75
N ASP A 182 23.04 12.54 -0.17
CA ASP A 182 24.03 12.39 0.91
C ASP A 182 25.45 12.89 0.54
N LYS A 183 25.74 12.91 -0.76
CA LYS A 183 27.02 13.42 -1.29
C LYS A 183 27.06 14.94 -1.44
N LYS A 184 25.92 15.62 -1.30
CA LYS A 184 25.83 17.09 -1.30
C LYS A 184 26.09 17.60 0.12
N LYS A 185 26.95 18.62 0.25
CA LYS A 185 27.37 19.11 1.58
C LYS A 185 26.24 19.79 2.36
N THR A 186 25.41 20.60 1.72
CA THR A 186 24.27 21.30 2.35
C THR A 186 23.24 21.71 1.30
N GLY A 187 21.98 21.83 1.68
CA GLY A 187 20.94 22.38 0.81
C GLY A 187 19.53 22.03 1.24
N THR A 188 18.57 22.74 0.68
CA THR A 188 17.15 22.44 0.81
C THR A 188 16.67 21.78 -0.47
N VAL A 189 15.92 20.70 -0.33
CA VAL A 189 15.35 19.95 -1.46
C VAL A 189 13.86 19.71 -1.23
N ALA A 190 13.10 19.67 -2.32
CA ALA A 190 11.72 19.21 -2.32
C ALA A 190 11.69 17.79 -2.89
N VAL A 191 11.03 16.89 -2.18
CA VAL A 191 10.71 15.55 -2.65
C VAL A 191 9.23 15.55 -3.02
N TYR A 192 8.95 15.30 -4.30
CA TYR A 192 7.61 15.21 -4.86
C TYR A 192 7.33 13.74 -5.16
N ASP A 193 6.41 13.15 -4.41
CA ASP A 193 6.05 11.74 -4.51
C ASP A 193 4.58 11.60 -4.91
N LEU A 194 4.33 11.27 -6.18
CA LEU A 194 3.00 10.97 -6.71
C LEU A 194 2.91 9.46 -6.93
N GLY A 195 2.36 8.77 -5.94
CA GLY A 195 2.15 7.33 -5.95
C GLY A 195 0.89 6.89 -6.71
N GLY A 196 0.52 5.62 -6.56
CA GLY A 196 -0.71 5.07 -7.14
C GLY A 196 -1.98 5.57 -6.46
N GLY A 197 -1.94 5.81 -5.16
CA GLY A 197 -3.12 6.20 -4.38
C GLY A 197 -2.90 7.37 -3.42
N THR A 198 -1.69 7.94 -3.36
CA THR A 198 -1.34 9.08 -2.50
C THR A 198 -0.40 10.03 -3.23
N PHE A 199 -0.51 11.30 -2.90
CA PHE A 199 0.43 12.34 -3.28
C PHE A 199 1.06 12.93 -2.03
N ASP A 200 2.38 12.95 -1.96
CA ASP A 200 3.15 13.51 -0.87
C ASP A 200 4.21 14.48 -1.38
N ILE A 201 4.34 15.62 -0.72
CA ILE A 201 5.41 16.58 -0.95
C ILE A 201 6.10 16.90 0.37
N SER A 202 7.42 16.80 0.39
CA SER A 202 8.22 17.06 1.60
C SER A 202 9.39 17.97 1.29
N ILE A 203 9.62 18.92 2.17
CA ILE A 203 10.80 19.79 2.13
C ILE A 203 11.81 19.26 3.14
N LEU A 204 13.01 18.93 2.66
CA LEU A 204 14.10 18.43 3.47
C LEU A 204 15.25 19.43 3.48
N GLU A 205 15.84 19.62 4.64
CA GLU A 205 17.15 20.25 4.78
C GLU A 205 18.22 19.17 4.94
N ILE A 206 19.27 19.30 4.14
CA ILE A 206 20.41 18.38 4.14
C ILE A 206 21.63 19.15 4.64
N GLY A 207 22.26 18.63 5.69
CA GLY A 207 23.47 19.19 6.26
C GLY A 207 24.32 18.13 6.93
N ASP A 208 25.61 18.07 6.59
CA ASP A 208 26.59 17.16 7.20
C ASP A 208 26.14 15.66 7.26
N GLY A 209 25.45 15.20 6.20
CA GLY A 209 24.91 13.84 6.13
C GLY A 209 23.63 13.60 6.93
N VAL A 210 23.05 14.64 7.53
CA VAL A 210 21.77 14.60 8.23
C VAL A 210 20.67 15.08 7.30
N PHE A 211 19.55 14.37 7.29
CA PHE A 211 18.33 14.73 6.55
C PHE A 211 17.24 15.08 7.54
N GLU A 212 16.84 16.34 7.56
CA GLU A 212 15.76 16.83 8.42
C GLU A 212 14.54 17.17 7.58
N VAL A 213 13.38 16.58 7.88
CA VAL A 213 12.12 16.95 7.24
C VAL A 213 11.60 18.24 7.89
N LYS A 214 11.59 19.33 7.15
CA LYS A 214 11.13 20.65 7.63
C LYS A 214 9.61 20.81 7.53
N SER A 215 9.03 20.29 6.46
CA SER A 215 7.58 20.29 6.28
C SER A 215 7.18 19.15 5.35
N THR A 216 5.97 18.68 5.54
CA THR A 216 5.34 17.68 4.66
C THR A 216 3.88 18.04 4.51
N ASN A 217 3.33 17.82 3.31
CA ASN A 217 1.93 17.95 2.98
C ASN A 217 1.60 16.98 1.85
N GLY A 218 0.34 16.82 1.52
CA GLY A 218 -0.08 15.93 0.45
C GLY A 218 -1.57 15.68 0.46
N ASP A 219 -1.98 14.74 -0.38
CA ASP A 219 -3.35 14.25 -0.46
C ASP A 219 -3.34 12.73 -0.43
N THR A 220 -3.96 12.15 0.58
CA THR A 220 -4.03 10.69 0.76
C THR A 220 -5.03 10.02 -0.19
N PHE A 221 -5.76 10.80 -0.99
CA PHE A 221 -6.75 10.36 -1.96
C PHE A 221 -6.45 10.85 -3.38
N LEU A 222 -5.19 11.20 -3.68
CA LEU A 222 -4.75 11.63 -4.99
C LEU A 222 -3.57 10.77 -5.45
N GLY A 223 -3.74 10.02 -6.53
CA GLY A 223 -2.71 9.18 -7.11
C GLY A 223 -3.04 8.74 -8.53
N GLY A 224 -2.22 7.85 -9.09
CA GLY A 224 -2.39 7.32 -10.44
C GLY A 224 -3.76 6.68 -10.67
N GLU A 225 -4.33 6.02 -9.65
CA GLU A 225 -5.66 5.40 -9.72
C GLU A 225 -6.78 6.44 -9.98
N ASP A 226 -6.64 7.66 -9.48
CA ASP A 226 -7.63 8.73 -9.73
C ASP A 226 -7.56 9.24 -11.15
N PHE A 227 -6.35 9.31 -11.74
CA PHE A 227 -6.19 9.63 -13.15
C PHE A 227 -6.76 8.53 -14.06
N ASP A 228 -6.53 7.26 -13.72
CA ASP A 228 -7.10 6.11 -14.45
C ASP A 228 -8.64 6.16 -14.39
N ASN A 229 -9.22 6.41 -13.22
CA ASN A 229 -10.66 6.53 -13.04
C ASN A 229 -11.25 7.70 -13.86
N ALA A 230 -10.57 8.85 -13.89
CA ALA A 230 -11.02 9.99 -14.70
C ALA A 230 -11.04 9.66 -16.20
N ILE A 231 -10.07 8.87 -16.68
CA ILE A 231 -10.04 8.40 -18.07
C ILE A 231 -11.18 7.41 -18.32
N VAL A 232 -11.44 6.48 -17.41
CA VAL A 232 -12.55 5.52 -17.49
C VAL A 232 -13.88 6.27 -17.56
N ASP A 233 -14.11 7.23 -16.68
CA ASP A 233 -15.33 8.05 -16.64
C ASP A 233 -15.52 8.84 -17.95
N TYR A 234 -14.46 9.40 -18.49
CA TYR A 234 -14.47 10.06 -19.79
C TYR A 234 -14.87 9.10 -20.91
N LEU A 235 -14.22 7.95 -21.00
CA LEU A 235 -14.52 6.94 -22.03
C LEU A 235 -15.97 6.44 -21.93
N VAL A 236 -16.47 6.19 -20.71
CA VAL A 236 -17.84 5.79 -20.45
C VAL A 236 -18.81 6.87 -20.93
N SER A 237 -18.51 8.15 -20.66
CA SER A 237 -19.36 9.27 -21.05
C SER A 237 -19.43 9.43 -22.59
N GLU A 238 -18.29 9.34 -23.28
CA GLU A 238 -18.22 9.42 -24.74
C GLU A 238 -18.93 8.22 -25.39
N PHE A 239 -18.69 7.02 -24.91
CA PHE A 239 -19.39 5.84 -25.44
C PHE A 239 -20.91 5.93 -25.29
N LYS A 240 -21.41 6.45 -24.17
CA LYS A 240 -22.84 6.71 -23.96
C LYS A 240 -23.40 7.70 -25.00
N LYS A 241 -22.65 8.76 -25.30
CA LYS A 241 -23.06 9.77 -26.29
C LYS A 241 -23.16 9.15 -27.71
N ASP A 242 -22.15 8.38 -28.09
CA ASP A 242 -22.04 7.83 -29.44
C ASP A 242 -23.02 6.68 -29.70
N ASN A 243 -23.30 5.85 -28.72
CA ASN A 243 -24.06 4.61 -28.90
C ASN A 243 -25.45 4.64 -28.25
N GLY A 244 -25.78 5.65 -27.45
CA GLY A 244 -27.05 5.73 -26.73
C GLY A 244 -27.27 4.59 -25.72
N ILE A 245 -26.23 3.88 -25.33
CA ILE A 245 -26.28 2.68 -24.47
C ILE A 245 -25.88 3.05 -23.04
N CYS A 246 -26.67 2.62 -22.06
CA CYS A 246 -26.30 2.71 -20.66
C CYS A 246 -25.33 1.57 -20.30
N LEU A 247 -24.08 1.88 -20.00
CA LEU A 247 -23.04 0.91 -19.65
C LEU A 247 -23.16 0.34 -18.23
N LEU A 248 -24.15 0.75 -17.45
CA LEU A 248 -24.43 0.21 -16.10
C LEU A 248 -24.55 -1.32 -16.07
N TYR A 249 -24.86 -1.94 -17.21
CA TYR A 249 -25.02 -3.40 -17.33
C TYR A 249 -23.84 -4.13 -17.97
N THR A 250 -22.82 -3.42 -18.45
CA THR A 250 -21.74 -4.02 -19.26
C THR A 250 -20.37 -3.98 -18.61
N SER A 251 -20.19 -3.19 -17.59
CA SER A 251 -18.93 -3.13 -16.83
C SER A 251 -19.26 -3.02 -15.34
N PRO A 252 -19.21 -4.12 -14.59
CA PRO A 252 -19.37 -4.03 -13.15
C PRO A 252 -18.19 -3.25 -12.59
N SER A 253 -18.45 -1.99 -12.22
CA SER A 253 -17.54 -1.23 -11.39
C SER A 253 -17.55 -1.85 -9.99
N PRO A 254 -16.43 -1.89 -9.28
CA PRO A 254 -16.41 -2.28 -7.86
C PRO A 254 -17.39 -1.46 -6.99
N ARG A 255 -17.83 -0.29 -7.48
CA ARG A 255 -18.86 0.54 -6.85
C ARG A 255 -20.30 0.06 -7.13
N ASP A 256 -20.52 -0.72 -8.19
CA ASP A 256 -21.87 -1.12 -8.64
C ASP A 256 -22.35 -2.45 -8.03
N ALA A 257 -21.54 -3.13 -7.22
CA ALA A 257 -21.90 -4.39 -6.58
C ALA A 257 -23.08 -4.29 -5.59
N HIS A 258 -23.54 -3.07 -5.26
CA HIS A 258 -24.68 -2.85 -4.36
C HIS A 258 -26.03 -2.69 -5.03
N GLU A 259 -26.13 -2.50 -6.35
CA GLU A 259 -27.42 -2.22 -7.01
C GLU A 259 -27.98 -3.33 -7.91
N SER A 260 -27.30 -4.42 -8.14
CA SER A 260 -27.80 -5.49 -9.01
C SER A 260 -28.59 -6.56 -8.27
N ARG A 261 -29.70 -6.20 -7.65
CA ARG A 261 -30.83 -7.14 -7.50
C ARG A 261 -31.78 -6.98 -8.69
N MET A 262 -31.60 -7.82 -9.70
CA MET A 262 -32.64 -7.97 -10.71
C MET A 262 -33.93 -8.50 -10.06
N PRO A 263 -35.08 -7.90 -10.30
CA PRO A 263 -36.33 -8.52 -9.92
C PRO A 263 -36.51 -9.79 -10.76
N SER A 264 -36.69 -10.91 -10.10
CA SER A 264 -37.19 -12.10 -10.75
C SER A 264 -38.60 -11.80 -11.22
N SER A 265 -38.82 -11.67 -12.51
CA SER A 265 -40.14 -11.59 -13.07
C SER A 265 -40.35 -12.65 -14.11
N ALA A 266 -41.34 -13.44 -13.77
CA ALA A 266 -42.43 -13.99 -14.60
C ALA A 266 -42.06 -14.45 -16.02
#